data_15e13e55ddc45f31b773cab7ab755101
#
_entry.id   15e13e55ddc45f31b773cab7ab755101
#
_cell.length_a   1.000
_cell.length_b   1.000
_cell.length_c   1.000
_cell.angle_alpha   90.00
_cell.angle_beta   90.00
_cell.angle_gamma   90.00
#
_symmetry.space_group_name_H-M   'P 1'
#
loop_
_entity.id
_entity.type
_entity.pdbx_description
1 polymer ?
#
loop_
_entity_poly.entity_id
_entity_poly.type
_entity_poly.pdbx_seq_one_letter_code
_entity_poly.pdbx_strand_id
1 'polypeptide(L)'
;IRNNINAVRTCHYPDQIPWYYLCDKACIYVMAETNMESHGTFQKLGAIEPSCSVPCSIPQWREAVVDRARSNFETFKNHTAILFWSLGNESYAGDDIEAMNTYFKEKQDGRFVHYESSFYDRNYEETISDVESRMYAKPYEVEEYLNNNPNKPYLLCEYMHDMGNSM
;
A
#
# COMPACT_ATOMS: atom_id res chain seq x y z
N ILE A 1 21.52 2.18 5.14
CA ILE A 1 22.83 2.41 4.47
C ILE A 1 23.80 1.29 4.82
N ARG A 2 24.05 0.99 6.10
CA ARG A 2 25.04 -0.06 6.50
C ARG A 2 24.63 -1.48 6.08
N ASN A 3 23.36 -1.72 5.84
CA ASN A 3 22.79 -3.03 5.50
C ASN A 3 22.32 -3.09 4.03
N ASN A 4 22.81 -2.19 3.17
CA ASN A 4 22.42 -2.08 1.76
C ASN A 4 20.92 -1.85 1.53
N ILE A 5 20.21 -1.29 2.51
CA ILE A 5 18.81 -0.90 2.36
C ILE A 5 18.77 0.45 1.65
N ASN A 6 18.05 0.52 0.53
CA ASN A 6 17.88 1.72 -0.27
C ASN A 6 16.42 2.16 -0.44
N ALA A 7 15.47 1.35 0.05
CA ALA A 7 14.05 1.66 0.03
C ALA A 7 13.38 1.13 1.30
N VAL A 8 12.32 1.79 1.75
CA VAL A 8 11.54 1.41 2.92
C VAL A 8 10.06 1.71 2.70
N ARG A 9 9.20 0.90 3.32
CA ARG A 9 7.77 1.13 3.45
C ARG A 9 7.46 1.51 4.88
N THR A 10 6.61 2.51 5.09
CA THR A 10 6.22 2.95 6.43
C THR A 10 5.08 2.11 7.00
N CYS A 11 5.35 0.85 7.26
CA CYS A 11 4.35 -0.12 7.74
C CYS A 11 3.84 0.21 9.15
N HIS A 12 2.56 0.49 9.38
CA HIS A 12 1.47 0.59 8.40
C HIS A 12 0.78 1.95 8.56
N TYR A 13 1.55 3.00 8.71
CA TYR A 13 1.11 4.39 8.93
C TYR A 13 2.29 5.36 8.71
N PRO A 14 2.02 6.64 8.54
CA PRO A 14 3.09 7.62 8.42
C PRO A 14 4.00 7.67 9.64
N ASP A 15 5.31 7.72 9.39
CA ASP A 15 6.32 7.95 10.41
C ASP A 15 6.39 9.41 10.84
N GLN A 16 7.23 9.71 11.83
CA GLN A 16 7.48 11.08 12.28
C GLN A 16 8.09 11.92 11.16
N ILE A 17 7.71 13.19 11.07
CA ILE A 17 8.20 14.13 10.05
C ILE A 17 9.74 14.15 9.92
N PRO A 18 10.55 14.18 11.00
CA PRO A 18 12.01 14.15 10.89
C PRO A 18 12.56 12.94 10.18
N TRP A 19 11.85 11.80 10.20
CA TRP A 19 12.26 10.58 9.53
C TRP A 19 12.28 10.75 7.99
N TYR A 20 11.31 11.43 7.42
CA TYR A 20 11.26 11.73 5.98
C TYR A 20 12.42 12.63 5.55
N TYR A 21 12.78 13.64 6.34
CA TYR A 21 13.97 14.45 6.08
C TYR A 21 15.27 13.64 6.12
N LEU A 22 15.35 12.64 6.98
CA LEU A 22 16.50 11.73 7.00
C LEU A 22 16.55 10.86 5.75
N CYS A 23 15.40 10.39 5.27
CA CYS A 23 15.32 9.64 4.01
C CYS A 23 15.71 10.50 2.81
N ASP A 24 15.22 11.74 2.72
CA ASP A 24 15.62 12.70 1.68
C ASP A 24 17.13 12.89 1.68
N LYS A 25 17.73 13.15 2.85
CA LYS A 25 19.16 13.36 3.01
C LYS A 25 20.01 12.11 2.68
N ALA A 26 19.50 10.94 3.00
CA ALA A 26 20.20 9.67 2.82
C ALA A 26 19.94 9.02 1.44
N CYS A 27 19.11 9.63 0.60
CA CYS A 27 18.68 9.07 -0.69
C CYS A 27 18.06 7.68 -0.54
N ILE A 28 17.22 7.49 0.48
CA ILE A 28 16.46 6.26 0.69
C ILE A 28 15.06 6.47 0.13
N TYR A 29 14.66 5.67 -0.84
CA TYR A 29 13.30 5.72 -1.37
C TYR A 29 12.27 5.33 -0.33
N VAL A 30 11.12 6.00 -0.38
CA VAL A 30 10.04 5.80 0.58
C VAL A 30 8.76 5.40 -0.14
N MET A 31 8.13 4.35 0.35
CA MET A 31 6.72 4.07 0.12
C MET A 31 5.96 4.59 1.34
N ALA A 32 5.35 5.77 1.18
CA ALA A 32 4.65 6.44 2.26
C ALA A 32 3.25 5.88 2.42
N GLU A 33 3.01 5.13 3.49
CA GLU A 33 1.75 4.44 3.70
C GLU A 33 0.75 5.28 4.47
N THR A 34 -0.47 5.29 3.95
CA THR A 34 -1.63 5.90 4.61
C THR A 34 -2.03 5.06 5.81
N ASN A 35 -2.39 5.70 6.92
CA ASN A 35 -2.90 5.04 8.10
C ASN A 35 -4.28 4.41 7.81
N MET A 36 -4.27 3.29 7.12
CA MET A 36 -5.44 2.53 6.76
C MET A 36 -5.14 1.04 6.89
N GLU A 37 -5.64 0.44 7.97
CA GLU A 37 -5.58 -0.99 8.19
C GLU A 37 -6.84 -1.47 8.91
N SER A 38 -7.42 -2.55 8.43
CA SER A 38 -8.62 -3.16 8.99
C SER A 38 -8.60 -4.70 8.92
N HIS A 39 -7.38 -5.27 8.90
CA HIS A 39 -7.12 -6.71 8.77
C HIS A 39 -8.01 -7.57 9.70
N GLY A 40 -8.21 -7.12 10.94
CA GLY A 40 -9.08 -7.81 11.89
C GLY A 40 -10.52 -8.04 11.43
N THR A 41 -11.02 -7.25 10.49
CA THR A 41 -12.38 -7.42 9.96
C THR A 41 -12.47 -8.62 9.03
N PHE A 42 -11.59 -8.75 8.05
CA PHE A 42 -11.65 -9.89 7.14
C PHE A 42 -10.99 -11.14 7.70
N GLN A 43 -10.04 -11.04 8.62
CA GLN A 43 -9.57 -12.19 9.39
C GLN A 43 -10.67 -12.82 10.23
N LYS A 44 -11.44 -11.98 10.94
CA LYS A 44 -12.57 -12.43 11.76
C LYS A 44 -13.61 -13.18 10.95
N LEU A 45 -13.77 -12.80 9.69
CA LEU A 45 -14.73 -13.38 8.76
C LEU A 45 -14.11 -14.48 7.87
N GLY A 46 -12.85 -14.85 8.15
CA GLY A 46 -12.11 -15.82 7.33
C GLY A 46 -11.80 -15.32 5.92
N ALA A 47 -11.75 -14.01 5.72
CA ALA A 47 -11.55 -13.34 4.42
C ALA A 47 -12.59 -13.74 3.35
N ILE A 48 -13.76 -14.23 3.77
CA ILE A 48 -14.73 -14.87 2.88
C ILE A 48 -15.94 -14.00 2.61
N GLU A 49 -16.28 -13.11 3.54
CA GLU A 49 -17.46 -12.25 3.41
C GLU A 49 -17.07 -10.76 3.25
N PRO A 50 -16.80 -10.32 2.01
CA PRO A 50 -16.40 -8.93 1.74
C PRO A 50 -17.42 -7.90 2.24
N SER A 51 -18.69 -8.23 2.26
CA SER A 51 -19.77 -7.34 2.71
C SER A 51 -19.64 -6.87 4.16
N CYS A 52 -18.90 -7.61 4.97
CA CYS A 52 -18.65 -7.27 6.37
C CYS A 52 -17.23 -6.72 6.61
N SER A 53 -16.38 -6.72 5.60
CA SER A 53 -15.02 -6.19 5.68
C SER A 53 -15.02 -4.66 5.51
N VAL A 54 -14.19 -3.99 6.29
CA VAL A 54 -14.08 -2.52 6.30
C VAL A 54 -12.78 -2.12 5.63
N PRO A 55 -12.75 -1.08 4.78
CA PRO A 55 -13.87 -0.27 4.30
C PRO A 55 -14.63 -0.90 3.13
N CYS A 56 -13.98 -1.74 2.31
CA CYS A 56 -14.56 -2.36 1.12
C CYS A 56 -15.35 -1.32 0.27
N SER A 57 -16.65 -1.52 0.09
CA SER A 57 -17.57 -0.58 -0.60
C SER A 57 -18.66 -0.08 0.36
N ILE A 58 -18.31 0.21 1.60
CA ILE A 58 -19.24 0.71 2.63
C ILE A 58 -19.23 2.24 2.62
N PRO A 59 -20.27 2.92 2.07
CA PRO A 59 -20.21 4.37 1.80
C PRO A 59 -19.95 5.24 3.03
N GLN A 60 -20.28 4.74 4.22
CA GLN A 60 -20.06 5.45 5.48
C GLN A 60 -18.58 5.63 5.83
N TRP A 61 -17.70 4.81 5.26
CA TRP A 61 -16.26 4.88 5.50
C TRP A 61 -15.51 5.72 4.47
N ARG A 62 -16.09 5.95 3.29
CA ARG A 62 -15.43 6.60 2.16
C ARG A 62 -14.77 7.93 2.52
N GLU A 63 -15.50 8.83 3.17
CA GLU A 63 -14.97 10.13 3.53
C GLU A 63 -13.78 10.01 4.50
N ALA A 64 -13.88 9.13 5.48
CA ALA A 64 -12.84 8.91 6.49
C ALA A 64 -11.56 8.35 5.88
N VAL A 65 -11.66 7.39 4.95
CA VAL A 65 -10.45 6.79 4.34
C VAL A 65 -9.81 7.74 3.33
N VAL A 66 -10.61 8.48 2.56
CA VAL A 66 -10.09 9.52 1.65
C VAL A 66 -9.43 10.66 2.43
N ASP A 67 -9.96 11.02 3.60
CA ASP A 67 -9.32 12.03 4.46
C ASP A 67 -7.96 11.55 4.99
N ARG A 68 -7.80 10.28 5.29
CA ARG A 68 -6.48 9.71 5.64
C ARG A 68 -5.49 9.80 4.49
N ALA A 69 -5.91 9.48 3.26
CA ALA A 69 -5.09 9.66 2.06
C ALA A 69 -4.70 11.13 1.86
N ARG A 70 -5.66 12.05 2.04
CA ARG A 70 -5.44 13.50 1.98
C ARG A 70 -4.40 13.94 3.03
N SER A 71 -4.56 13.52 4.26
CA SER A 71 -3.66 13.86 5.35
C SER A 71 -2.23 13.39 5.08
N ASN A 72 -2.06 12.16 4.58
CA ASN A 72 -0.77 11.63 4.18
C ASN A 72 -0.13 12.48 3.06
N PHE A 73 -0.87 12.71 1.99
CA PHE A 73 -0.39 13.50 0.86
C PHE A 73 -0.02 14.94 1.26
N GLU A 74 -0.92 15.67 1.86
CA GLU A 74 -0.71 17.09 2.18
C GLU A 74 0.44 17.30 3.18
N THR A 75 0.66 16.34 4.07
CA THR A 75 1.76 16.43 5.04
C THR A 75 3.11 16.15 4.39
N PHE A 76 3.20 15.18 3.48
CA PHE A 76 4.49 14.64 3.04
C PHE A 76 4.82 14.88 1.56
N LYS A 77 3.94 15.49 0.77
CA LYS A 77 4.11 15.70 -0.69
C LYS A 77 5.41 16.37 -1.12
N ASN A 78 6.04 17.15 -0.25
CA ASN A 78 7.28 17.87 -0.55
C ASN A 78 8.57 17.05 -0.29
N HIS A 79 8.45 15.82 0.19
CA HIS A 79 9.59 14.94 0.40
C HIS A 79 9.98 14.22 -0.89
N THR A 80 11.21 14.44 -1.33
CA THR A 80 11.72 13.89 -2.60
C THR A 80 12.03 12.40 -2.51
N ALA A 81 12.21 11.87 -1.31
CA ALA A 81 12.42 10.44 -1.07
C ALA A 81 11.18 9.60 -1.41
N ILE A 82 9.99 10.18 -1.34
CA ILE A 82 8.74 9.43 -1.59
C ILE A 82 8.63 9.11 -3.08
N LEU A 83 8.60 7.81 -3.38
CA LEU A 83 8.41 7.28 -4.73
C LEU A 83 7.00 6.69 -4.91
N PHE A 84 6.42 6.15 -3.84
CA PHE A 84 5.09 5.56 -3.81
C PHE A 84 4.22 6.17 -2.74
N TRP A 85 2.94 6.34 -3.07
CA TRP A 85 1.86 6.52 -2.12
C TRP A 85 1.18 5.16 -1.91
N SER A 86 1.25 4.61 -0.70
CA SER A 86 0.55 3.39 -0.36
C SER A 86 -0.79 3.70 0.28
N LEU A 87 -1.85 3.04 -0.21
CA LEU A 87 -3.21 3.30 0.25
C LEU A 87 -3.45 2.75 1.67
N GLY A 88 -2.69 1.77 2.07
CA GLY A 88 -2.82 1.15 3.39
C GLY A 88 -2.32 -0.27 3.39
N ASN A 89 -2.77 -1.03 4.38
CA ASN A 89 -2.41 -2.42 4.61
C ASN A 89 -3.64 -3.26 4.94
N GLU A 90 -3.70 -4.46 4.39
CA GLU A 90 -4.60 -5.54 4.76
C GLU A 90 -6.05 -5.08 5.06
N SER A 91 -6.59 -4.26 4.17
CA SER A 91 -7.99 -3.82 4.17
C SER A 91 -8.63 -4.23 2.86
N TYR A 92 -9.79 -4.85 2.90
CA TYR A 92 -10.40 -5.44 1.72
C TYR A 92 -10.66 -4.37 0.64
N ALA A 93 -10.23 -4.65 -0.59
CA ALA A 93 -10.43 -3.76 -1.73
C ALA A 93 -11.92 -3.52 -1.99
N GLY A 94 -12.23 -2.35 -2.54
CA GLY A 94 -13.58 -1.93 -2.85
C GLY A 94 -13.62 -0.46 -3.26
N ASP A 95 -14.81 0.06 -3.47
CA ASP A 95 -15.03 1.45 -3.94
C ASP A 95 -14.36 2.50 -3.04
N ASP A 96 -14.21 2.23 -1.76
CA ASP A 96 -13.63 3.18 -0.82
C ASP A 96 -12.11 3.27 -0.98
N ILE A 97 -11.44 2.14 -1.22
CA ILE A 97 -10.00 2.11 -1.54
C ILE A 97 -9.77 2.68 -2.94
N GLU A 98 -10.65 2.38 -3.90
CA GLU A 98 -10.58 3.00 -5.23
C GLU A 98 -10.70 4.53 -5.16
N ALA A 99 -11.56 5.05 -4.28
CA ALA A 99 -11.67 6.49 -4.04
C ALA A 99 -10.37 7.10 -3.47
N MET A 100 -9.65 6.37 -2.60
CA MET A 100 -8.31 6.79 -2.15
C MET A 100 -7.31 6.80 -3.31
N ASN A 101 -7.31 5.77 -4.15
CA ASN A 101 -6.46 5.72 -5.36
C ASN A 101 -6.74 6.91 -6.27
N THR A 102 -8.01 7.17 -6.55
CA THR A 102 -8.46 8.32 -7.36
C THR A 102 -7.94 9.64 -6.79
N TYR A 103 -8.04 9.83 -5.47
CA TYR A 103 -7.51 11.02 -4.82
C TYR A 103 -6.03 11.27 -5.12
N PHE A 104 -5.18 10.24 -5.00
CA PHE A 104 -3.75 10.38 -5.32
C PHE A 104 -3.52 10.64 -6.82
N LYS A 105 -4.24 9.95 -7.69
CA LYS A 105 -4.12 10.14 -9.14
C LYS A 105 -4.51 11.54 -9.60
N GLU A 106 -5.52 12.14 -8.99
CA GLU A 106 -5.94 13.53 -9.28
C GLU A 106 -4.87 14.56 -8.91
N LYS A 107 -3.92 14.24 -8.04
CA LYS A 107 -2.81 15.15 -7.70
C LYS A 107 -1.80 15.30 -8.82
N GLN A 108 -1.70 14.34 -9.73
CA GLN A 108 -0.80 14.36 -10.90
C GLN A 108 0.66 14.67 -10.52
N ASP A 109 1.11 14.20 -9.36
CA ASP A 109 2.47 14.47 -8.86
C ASP A 109 3.54 13.53 -9.45
N GLY A 110 3.16 12.59 -10.31
CA GLY A 110 4.03 11.67 -11.02
C GLY A 110 4.49 10.46 -10.19
N ARG A 111 4.05 10.35 -8.94
CA ARG A 111 4.38 9.22 -8.06
C ARG A 111 3.43 8.06 -8.30
N PHE A 112 3.94 6.85 -8.02
CA PHE A 112 3.15 5.63 -8.13
C PHE A 112 2.22 5.47 -6.93
N VAL A 113 1.09 4.80 -7.16
CA VAL A 113 0.19 4.36 -6.09
C VAL A 113 0.34 2.86 -5.90
N HIS A 114 0.37 2.43 -4.66
CA HIS A 114 0.53 1.04 -4.24
C HIS A 114 -0.63 0.59 -3.39
N TYR A 115 -1.08 -0.64 -3.63
CA TYR A 115 -1.97 -1.39 -2.74
C TYR A 115 -1.89 -2.89 -3.01
N GLU A 116 -1.83 -3.73 -1.96
CA GLU A 116 -1.66 -5.17 -2.10
C GLU A 116 -2.98 -5.95 -2.09
N SER A 117 -4.01 -5.44 -1.41
CA SER A 117 -5.25 -6.20 -1.22
C SER A 117 -6.15 -6.27 -2.46
N SER A 118 -5.81 -5.62 -3.57
CA SER A 118 -6.41 -5.89 -4.88
C SER A 118 -6.17 -7.34 -5.34
N PHE A 119 -5.18 -8.02 -4.76
CA PHE A 119 -4.97 -9.44 -4.97
C PHE A 119 -6.16 -10.30 -4.52
N TYR A 120 -6.88 -9.89 -3.47
CA TYR A 120 -8.02 -10.62 -2.92
C TYR A 120 -9.35 -10.30 -3.62
N ASP A 121 -9.43 -9.16 -4.33
CA ASP A 121 -10.59 -8.81 -5.16
C ASP A 121 -10.14 -8.28 -6.51
N ARG A 122 -10.07 -9.17 -7.49
CA ARG A 122 -9.57 -8.90 -8.84
C ARG A 122 -10.48 -7.97 -9.66
N ASN A 123 -11.69 -7.67 -9.21
CA ASN A 123 -12.54 -6.69 -9.87
C ASN A 123 -11.92 -5.28 -9.84
N TYR A 124 -11.05 -5.02 -8.86
CA TYR A 124 -10.35 -3.74 -8.69
C TYR A 124 -8.90 -3.77 -9.19
N GLU A 125 -8.47 -4.85 -9.84
CA GLU A 125 -7.08 -5.02 -10.28
C GLU A 125 -6.60 -3.91 -11.20
N GLU A 126 -7.45 -3.43 -12.12
CA GLU A 126 -7.09 -2.40 -13.08
C GLU A 126 -7.20 -0.97 -12.52
N THR A 127 -8.03 -0.77 -11.51
CA THR A 127 -8.37 0.57 -11.01
C THR A 127 -7.65 0.96 -9.73
N ILE A 128 -7.11 -0.02 -9.00
CA ILE A 128 -6.35 0.21 -7.77
C ILE A 128 -4.90 -0.24 -7.97
N SER A 129 -3.96 0.59 -7.54
CA SER A 129 -2.52 0.34 -7.60
C SER A 129 -1.91 0.35 -9.01
N ASP A 130 -0.71 0.88 -9.11
CA ASP A 130 0.11 0.86 -10.35
C ASP A 130 0.98 -0.40 -10.44
N VAL A 131 0.99 -1.20 -9.40
CA VAL A 131 1.82 -2.40 -9.29
C VAL A 131 0.97 -3.60 -8.86
N GLU A 132 1.34 -4.78 -9.32
CA GLU A 132 0.89 -6.02 -8.69
C GLU A 132 1.69 -6.19 -7.41
N SER A 133 1.03 -6.12 -6.28
CA SER A 133 1.70 -6.23 -4.98
C SER A 133 1.14 -7.41 -4.19
N ARG A 134 2.05 -8.18 -3.62
CA ARG A 134 1.69 -9.33 -2.78
C ARG A 134 2.56 -9.39 -1.54
N MET A 135 2.04 -10.05 -0.52
CA MET A 135 2.76 -10.42 0.68
C MET A 135 3.17 -11.88 0.63
N TYR A 136 4.38 -12.18 1.08
CA TYR A 136 4.89 -13.54 1.27
C TYR A 136 4.80 -14.49 0.07
N ALA A 137 4.64 -13.96 -1.13
CA ALA A 137 4.58 -14.78 -2.34
C ALA A 137 5.87 -15.59 -2.51
N LYS A 138 5.72 -16.84 -2.91
CA LYS A 138 6.85 -17.73 -3.16
C LYS A 138 7.50 -17.39 -4.50
N PRO A 139 8.80 -17.68 -4.69
CA PRO A 139 9.49 -17.36 -5.94
C PRO A 139 8.79 -17.90 -7.20
N TYR A 140 8.21 -19.09 -7.13
CA TYR A 140 7.49 -19.67 -8.26
C TYR A 140 6.20 -18.91 -8.61
N GLU A 141 5.51 -18.31 -7.63
CA GLU A 141 4.30 -17.50 -7.86
C GLU A 141 4.65 -16.18 -8.54
N VAL A 142 5.81 -15.61 -8.20
CA VAL A 142 6.34 -14.42 -8.87
C VAL A 142 6.74 -14.75 -10.30
N GLU A 143 7.43 -15.87 -10.51
CA GLU A 143 7.83 -16.35 -11.83
C GLU A 143 6.61 -16.65 -12.72
N GLU A 144 5.58 -17.28 -12.19
CA GLU A 144 4.32 -17.53 -12.88
C GLU A 144 3.66 -16.22 -13.33
N TYR A 145 3.57 -15.23 -12.44
CA TYR A 145 3.02 -13.91 -12.78
C TYR A 145 3.82 -13.26 -13.92
N LEU A 146 5.14 -13.23 -13.82
CA LEU A 146 6.00 -12.59 -14.81
C LEU A 146 5.99 -13.27 -16.18
N ASN A 147 5.80 -14.58 -16.21
CA ASN A 147 5.71 -15.35 -17.46
C ASN A 147 4.37 -15.20 -18.21
N ASN A 148 3.35 -14.63 -17.57
CA ASN A 148 2.03 -14.42 -18.15
C ASN A 148 1.82 -13.05 -18.83
N ASN A 149 2.92 -12.39 -19.27
CA ASN A 149 2.89 -11.07 -19.90
C ASN A 149 2.11 -10.01 -19.09
N PRO A 150 2.49 -9.76 -17.86
CA PRO A 150 1.77 -8.85 -16.99
C PRO A 150 1.83 -7.40 -17.50
N ASN A 151 0.76 -6.64 -17.27
CA ASN A 151 0.68 -5.21 -17.57
C ASN A 151 1.19 -4.33 -16.43
N LYS A 152 1.40 -4.88 -15.24
CA LYS A 152 1.92 -4.17 -14.07
C LYS A 152 3.23 -4.77 -13.58
N PRO A 153 4.19 -3.94 -13.12
CA PRO A 153 5.38 -4.45 -12.47
C PRO A 153 5.02 -5.13 -11.14
N TYR A 154 5.80 -6.14 -10.77
CA TYR A 154 5.59 -6.87 -9.53
C TYR A 154 6.37 -6.24 -8.36
N LEU A 155 5.71 -6.14 -7.21
CA LEU A 155 6.32 -5.67 -5.98
C LEU A 155 5.96 -6.62 -4.83
N LEU A 156 6.97 -7.13 -4.14
CA LEU A 156 6.77 -7.90 -2.92
C LEU A 156 6.87 -6.95 -1.73
N CYS A 157 5.71 -6.52 -1.21
CA CYS A 157 5.66 -5.49 -0.18
C CYS A 157 6.00 -6.02 1.22
N GLU A 158 5.81 -7.33 1.44
CA GLU A 158 6.28 -8.05 2.62
C GLU A 158 6.78 -9.44 2.21
N TYR A 159 7.94 -9.86 2.72
CA TYR A 159 8.57 -11.13 2.32
C TYR A 159 9.17 -11.93 3.48
N MET A 160 9.68 -11.27 4.53
CA MET A 160 10.21 -11.91 5.72
C MET A 160 9.71 -11.16 6.95
N HIS A 161 8.66 -11.68 7.55
CA HIS A 161 8.07 -11.07 8.74
C HIS A 161 8.76 -11.60 9.98
N ASP A 162 9.55 -10.74 10.63
CA ASP A 162 10.21 -11.01 11.90
C ASP A 162 9.47 -10.35 13.06
N MET A 163 9.02 -11.14 14.01
CA MET A 163 8.39 -10.64 15.23
C MET A 163 9.42 -10.55 16.35
N GLY A 164 9.71 -9.33 16.81
CA GLY A 164 10.70 -9.07 17.85
C GLY A 164 12.12 -9.34 17.37
N ASN A 165 12.88 -10.08 18.14
CA ASN A 165 14.26 -10.48 17.85
C ASN A 165 14.35 -11.88 17.21
N SER A 166 13.49 -12.20 16.30
CA SER A 166 13.39 -13.51 15.67
C SER A 166 14.43 -13.73 14.56
N MET A 167 15.72 -13.66 14.90
CA MET A 167 16.80 -14.03 13.96
C MET A 167 17.55 -15.25 14.44
#